data_e4546a3bf5d805c2618f174ad35ec7dc
#
_entry.id   e4546a3bf5d805c2618f174ad35ec7dc
#
_cell.length_a   1.000
_cell.length_b   1.000
_cell.length_c   1.000
_cell.angle_alpha   90.00
_cell.angle_beta   90.00
_cell.angle_gamma   90.00
#
_symmetry.space_group_name_H-M   'P 1'
#
loop_
_entity.id
_entity.type
_entity.pdbx_description
1 polymer ?
#
loop_
_entity_poly.entity_id
_entity_poly.type
_entity_poly.pdbx_seq_one_letter_code
_entity_poly.pdbx_strand_id
1 'polypeptide(L)' 'MSTATITATCPECDATVNFDRAPLNGEIARCTDCSAELEVINTDPITLELAPEVEEDWGE' A
#
# COMPACT_ATOMS: atom_id res chain seq x y z
N MET A 1 -11.74 23.80 -0.41
CA MET A 1 -11.02 23.18 0.07
C MET A 1 -10.57 22.15 -0.65
N SER A 2 -9.55 21.85 -0.89
CA SER A 2 -9.22 20.95 -1.71
C SER A 2 -8.99 19.73 -1.10
N THR A 3 -9.41 18.72 -1.64
CA THR A 3 -9.27 17.54 -1.13
C THR A 3 -8.21 16.92 -1.86
N ALA A 4 -7.09 16.76 -1.45
CA ALA A 4 -6.06 16.15 -2.18
C ALA A 4 -6.19 14.69 -2.08
N THR A 5 -6.38 14.04 -3.15
CA THR A 5 -6.45 12.60 -3.16
C THR A 5 -5.08 12.07 -3.37
N ILE A 6 -4.59 11.25 -2.48
CA ILE A 6 -3.28 10.70 -2.61
C ILE A 6 -3.39 9.34 -3.23
N THR A 7 -2.68 9.09 -4.27
CA THR A 7 -2.77 7.83 -4.96
C THR A 7 -1.40 7.24 -5.20
N ALA A 8 -1.34 5.98 -5.38
CA ALA A 8 -0.10 5.29 -5.69
C ALA A 8 -0.43 4.15 -6.64
N THR A 9 0.57 3.49 -7.17
CA THR A 9 0.35 2.45 -8.14
C THR A 9 0.66 1.10 -7.53
N CYS A 10 -0.23 0.17 -7.70
CA CYS A 10 -0.01 -1.18 -7.20
C CYS A 10 1.04 -1.86 -8.05
N PRO A 11 2.06 -2.42 -7.45
CA PRO A 11 3.11 -3.07 -8.24
C PRO A 11 2.70 -4.42 -8.78
N GLU A 12 1.58 -4.96 -8.33
CA GLU A 12 1.14 -6.22 -8.85
C GLU A 12 0.24 -6.06 -10.06
N CYS A 13 -0.78 -5.32 -9.96
CA CYS A 13 -1.73 -5.20 -11.05
C CYS A 13 -1.71 -3.83 -11.68
N ASP A 14 -0.85 -2.94 -11.21
CA ASP A 14 -0.78 -1.63 -11.82
C ASP A 14 -2.04 -0.82 -11.60
N ALA A 15 -2.87 -1.16 -10.70
CA ALA A 15 -4.08 -0.39 -10.48
C ALA A 15 -3.77 0.78 -9.57
N THR A 16 -4.62 1.77 -9.56
CA THR A 16 -4.41 2.93 -8.75
C THR A 16 -4.98 2.68 -7.36
N VAL A 17 -4.16 2.92 -6.37
CA VAL A 17 -4.57 2.73 -5.00
C VAL A 17 -4.78 4.11 -4.41
N ASN A 18 -5.97 4.36 -3.88
CA ASN A 18 -6.29 5.67 -3.34
C ASN A 18 -6.15 5.66 -1.83
N PHE A 19 -5.66 6.75 -1.28
CA PHE A 19 -5.54 6.87 0.16
C PHE A 19 -6.31 8.08 0.63
N ASP A 20 -6.99 7.94 1.75
CA ASP A 20 -7.71 9.07 2.28
C ASP A 20 -6.76 10.08 2.83
N ARG A 21 -5.62 9.71 3.27
CA ARG A 21 -4.69 10.65 3.81
C ARG A 21 -3.32 10.09 3.53
N ALA A 22 -2.32 10.84 3.77
CA ALA A 22 -0.98 10.40 3.46
C ALA A 22 -0.61 9.22 4.34
N PRO A 23 -0.22 8.12 3.76
CA PRO A 23 0.16 6.96 4.56
C PRO A 23 1.51 7.17 5.19
N LEU A 24 1.82 6.38 6.17
CA LEU A 24 3.10 6.48 6.81
C LEU A 24 4.04 5.44 6.24
N ASN A 25 5.32 5.72 6.42
CA ASN A 25 6.31 4.79 5.93
C ASN A 25 6.17 3.49 6.71
N GLY A 26 6.08 2.41 6.07
CA GLY A 26 5.89 1.12 6.70
C GLY A 26 4.44 0.73 6.87
N GLU A 27 3.53 1.56 6.43
CA GLU A 27 2.15 1.24 6.61
C GLU A 27 1.72 0.22 5.58
N ILE A 28 0.80 -0.65 5.91
CA ILE A 28 0.35 -1.68 4.99
C ILE A 28 -0.95 -1.24 4.37
N ALA A 29 -1.01 -1.23 3.07
CA ALA A 29 -2.22 -0.90 2.36
C ALA A 29 -2.65 -2.13 1.59
N ARG A 30 -3.87 -2.15 1.12
CA ARG A 30 -4.34 -3.28 0.37
C ARG A 30 -4.92 -2.78 -0.94
N CYS A 31 -4.54 -3.39 -2.03
CA CYS A 31 -5.09 -3.05 -3.32
C CYS A 31 -6.50 -3.56 -3.40
N THR A 32 -7.42 -2.74 -3.88
CA THR A 32 -8.79 -3.18 -3.98
C THR A 32 -9.03 -3.90 -5.28
N ASP A 33 -8.05 -3.97 -6.15
CA ASP A 33 -8.25 -4.64 -7.43
C ASP A 33 -7.69 -6.04 -7.36
N CYS A 34 -6.51 -6.25 -6.93
CA CYS A 34 -5.95 -7.59 -6.85
C CYS A 34 -5.86 -8.09 -5.42
N SER A 35 -6.25 -7.28 -4.46
CA SER A 35 -6.25 -7.66 -3.07
C SER A 35 -4.86 -7.96 -2.53
N ALA A 36 -3.85 -7.47 -3.15
CA ALA A 36 -2.52 -7.72 -2.66
C ALA A 36 -2.22 -6.80 -1.50
N GLU A 37 -1.44 -7.27 -0.57
CA GLU A 37 -1.05 -6.43 0.53
C GLU A 37 0.20 -5.68 0.13
N LEU A 38 0.21 -4.39 0.29
CA LEU A 38 1.29 -3.56 -0.17
C LEU A 38 1.86 -2.79 1.02
N GLU A 39 3.15 -2.59 0.97
CA GLU A 39 3.78 -1.87 2.05
C GLU A 39 4.26 -0.52 1.52
N VAL A 40 4.04 0.52 2.27
CA VAL A 40 4.45 1.85 1.86
C VAL A 40 5.92 1.99 2.24
N ILE A 41 6.80 1.98 1.25
CA ILE A 41 8.21 2.05 1.53
C ILE A 41 8.71 3.48 1.42
N ASN A 42 7.93 4.36 0.86
CA ASN A 42 8.32 5.74 0.76
C ASN A 42 7.07 6.58 0.70
N THR A 43 7.09 7.76 1.26
CA THR A 43 5.89 8.56 1.29
C THR A 43 6.01 9.82 0.45
N ASP A 44 7.14 10.07 -0.18
CA ASP A 44 7.26 11.28 -0.97
C ASP A 44 8.28 11.06 -2.08
N PRO A 45 7.87 10.52 -3.18
CA PRO A 45 6.51 10.13 -3.53
C PRO A 45 6.10 8.82 -2.88
N ILE A 46 4.85 8.55 -2.86
CA ILE A 46 4.38 7.34 -2.24
C ILE A 46 4.74 6.17 -3.12
N THR A 47 5.47 5.25 -2.57
CA THR A 47 5.91 4.07 -3.31
C THR A 47 5.43 2.83 -2.58
N LEU A 48 4.85 1.92 -3.29
CA LEU A 48 4.32 0.71 -2.72
C LEU A 48 5.10 -0.50 -3.22
N GLU A 49 5.20 -1.50 -2.37
CA GLU A 49 5.82 -2.72 -2.77
C GLU A 49 5.03 -3.83 -2.19
N LEU A 50 5.16 -5.03 -2.70
CA LEU A 50 4.43 -6.14 -2.15
C LEU A 50 4.90 -6.38 -0.74
N ALA A 51 4.00 -6.42 0.19
CA ALA A 51 4.36 -6.68 1.57
C ALA A 51 4.83 -8.11 1.69
N PRO A 52 5.74 -8.36 2.56
CA PRO A 52 6.24 -9.72 2.69
C PRO A 52 5.18 -10.59 3.28
N GLU A 53 5.05 -11.83 2.76
CA GLU A 53 4.03 -12.64 3.23
C GLU A 53 4.47 -13.17 4.52
N VAL A 54 3.93 -12.88 5.53
CA VAL A 54 4.25 -13.34 6.77
C VAL A 54 3.67 -14.63 7.05
N GLU A 55 4.35 -15.64 7.24
CA GLU A 55 3.81 -16.82 7.48
C GLU A 55 3.55 -16.91 8.83
N GLU A 56 2.63 -16.76 9.29
CA GLU A 56 2.25 -16.78 10.57
C GLU A 56 2.48 -17.97 11.22
N ASP A 57 3.27 -18.68 11.11
CA ASP A 57 3.45 -19.75 11.65
C ASP A 57 3.75 -19.61 12.99
N TRP A 58 3.02 -19.62 13.80
CA TRP A 58 3.19 -19.45 14.99
C TRP A 58 3.85 -20.41 15.59
N GLY A 59 3.98 -21.32 15.33
CA GLY A 59 4.59 -22.20 15.90
C GLY A 59 4.47 -22.22 17.22
N GLU A 60 4.25 -21.92 17.50
CA GLU A 60 4.12 -21.85 18.47
C GLU A 60 3.88 -22.09 18.79
#